data_f303fd3b5664acc29c0ed6d92df9d417
#
_entry.id   f303fd3b5664acc29c0ed6d92df9d417
#
_cell.length_a   1.000
_cell.length_b   1.000
_cell.length_c   1.000
_cell.angle_alpha   90.00
_cell.angle_beta   90.00
_cell.angle_gamma   90.00
#
_symmetry.space_group_name_H-M   'P 1'
#
loop_
_entity.id
_entity.type
_entity.pdbx_description
1 polymer ?
#
loop_
_entity_poly.entity_id
_entity_poly.type
_entity_poly.pdbx_seq_one_letter_code
_entity_poly.pdbx_strand_id
1 'polypeptide(L)'
;RQEIKVVVLKNENWNEKITNLQPTFFKANQLLYTYTNKTNFWGDNEYYNFDTKFLRNRSLGIQQIEKKEVYHHYLYPENYNKYKKYTYFPDINGQFVIRTLEANDAEIEADYAMMHFSLNTYQPFSGKEVYVYGAFNNFELTPENKMSFDSENNTYRASFLLKQGFYNYS
;
A
#
# COMPACT_ATOMS: atom_id res chain seq x y z
N ARG A 1 9.68 32.01 -23.00
CA ARG A 1 8.77 31.75 -21.86
C ARG A 1 9.01 30.32 -21.41
N GLN A 2 9.27 30.11 -20.13
CA GLN A 2 9.29 28.76 -19.58
C GLN A 2 7.85 28.20 -19.62
N GLU A 3 7.70 26.99 -20.12
CA GLU A 3 6.43 26.31 -20.15
C GLU A 3 6.16 25.70 -18.74
N ILE A 4 5.01 26.01 -18.15
CA ILE A 4 4.58 25.44 -16.89
C ILE A 4 3.65 24.26 -17.21
N LYS A 5 3.98 23.09 -16.70
CA LYS A 5 3.15 21.86 -16.77
C LYS A 5 2.59 21.55 -15.40
N VAL A 6 1.29 21.32 -15.33
CA VAL A 6 0.61 20.91 -14.10
C VAL A 6 0.29 19.43 -14.19
N VAL A 7 0.62 18.70 -13.12
CA VAL A 7 0.28 17.30 -12.93
C VAL A 7 -0.51 17.18 -11.64
N VAL A 8 -1.63 16.47 -11.68
CA VAL A 8 -2.41 16.15 -10.49
C VAL A 8 -2.23 14.66 -10.22
N LEU A 9 -1.82 14.31 -9.02
CA LEU A 9 -1.59 12.95 -8.58
C LEU A 9 -2.73 12.52 -7.63
N LYS A 10 -3.14 11.27 -7.71
CA LYS A 10 -3.97 10.64 -6.71
C LYS A 10 -3.07 10.04 -5.62
N ASN A 11 -3.28 10.46 -4.37
CA ASN A 11 -2.56 9.91 -3.21
C ASN A 11 -1.03 9.86 -3.38
N GLU A 12 -0.45 10.88 -4.05
CA GLU A 12 0.99 10.96 -4.37
C GLU A 12 1.51 9.84 -5.29
N ASN A 13 0.62 9.05 -5.87
CA ASN A 13 0.97 7.94 -6.74
C ASN A 13 1.21 8.42 -8.18
N TRP A 14 2.44 8.30 -8.66
CA TRP A 14 2.83 8.70 -10.02
C TRP A 14 2.25 7.80 -11.13
N ASN A 15 1.74 6.63 -10.80
CA ASN A 15 1.06 5.75 -11.75
C ASN A 15 -0.40 6.21 -11.99
N GLU A 16 -0.97 6.96 -11.03
CA GLU A 16 -2.31 7.53 -11.12
C GLU A 16 -2.25 9.05 -11.21
N LYS A 17 -2.04 9.55 -12.43
CA LYS A 17 -1.83 10.98 -12.68
C LYS A 17 -2.67 11.50 -13.83
N ILE A 18 -3.07 12.77 -13.70
CA ILE A 18 -3.68 13.55 -14.76
C ILE A 18 -2.65 14.55 -15.24
N THR A 19 -2.32 14.52 -16.53
CA THR A 19 -1.33 15.38 -17.16
C THR A 19 -1.96 16.24 -18.25
N ASN A 20 -1.16 17.12 -18.84
CA ASN A 20 -1.57 17.96 -19.99
C ASN A 20 -2.77 18.88 -19.71
N LEU A 21 -2.97 19.22 -18.44
CA LEU A 21 -3.97 20.22 -18.08
C LEU A 21 -3.55 21.60 -18.62
N GLN A 22 -4.45 22.25 -19.39
CA GLN A 22 -4.26 23.59 -19.86
C GLN A 22 -4.96 24.58 -18.92
N PRO A 23 -4.40 25.76 -18.66
CA PRO A 23 -5.11 26.78 -17.89
C PRO A 23 -6.47 27.10 -18.51
N THR A 24 -7.50 27.20 -17.69
CA THR A 24 -8.83 27.62 -18.12
C THR A 24 -8.85 29.14 -18.44
N PHE A 25 -8.09 29.89 -17.64
CA PHE A 25 -7.95 31.34 -17.83
C PHE A 25 -6.50 31.76 -17.59
N PHE A 26 -6.09 32.81 -18.33
CA PHE A 26 -4.81 33.47 -18.21
C PHE A 26 -5.02 34.87 -17.64
N LYS A 27 -4.40 35.16 -16.51
CA LYS A 27 -4.26 36.50 -15.96
C LYS A 27 -2.80 36.93 -16.03
N ALA A 28 -2.50 38.22 -15.83
CA ALA A 28 -1.15 38.76 -16.01
C ALA A 28 -0.06 37.94 -15.29
N ASN A 29 -0.31 37.51 -14.03
CA ASN A 29 0.65 36.77 -13.20
C ASN A 29 0.08 35.43 -12.65
N GLN A 30 -1.02 34.95 -13.23
CA GLN A 30 -1.69 33.74 -12.73
C GLN A 30 -2.21 32.87 -13.86
N LEU A 31 -2.07 31.57 -13.69
CA LEU A 31 -2.72 30.53 -14.48
C LEU A 31 -3.83 29.91 -13.63
N LEU A 32 -5.06 29.98 -14.10
CA LEU A 32 -6.22 29.44 -13.36
C LEU A 32 -6.67 28.13 -14.00
N TYR A 33 -6.83 27.11 -13.14
CA TYR A 33 -7.31 25.78 -13.50
C TYR A 33 -8.62 25.53 -12.76
N THR A 34 -9.76 25.76 -13.42
CA THR A 34 -11.09 25.68 -12.81
C THR A 34 -11.90 24.48 -13.35
N TYR A 35 -11.26 23.32 -13.38
CA TYR A 35 -11.90 22.10 -13.85
C TYR A 35 -12.81 21.50 -12.79
N THR A 36 -13.96 20.97 -13.23
CA THR A 36 -14.90 20.24 -12.39
C THR A 36 -14.94 18.74 -12.71
N ASN A 37 -14.51 18.35 -13.90
CA ASN A 37 -14.61 16.96 -14.39
C ASN A 37 -13.30 16.37 -14.92
N LYS A 38 -12.29 17.21 -15.22
CA LYS A 38 -11.00 16.74 -15.77
C LYS A 38 -9.96 16.38 -14.70
N THR A 39 -10.27 16.63 -13.45
CA THR A 39 -9.39 16.37 -12.30
C THR A 39 -9.99 15.34 -11.35
N ASN A 40 -10.93 14.53 -11.83
CA ASN A 40 -11.54 13.48 -11.03
C ASN A 40 -10.79 12.17 -11.20
N PHE A 41 -10.59 11.48 -10.09
CA PHE A 41 -10.13 10.10 -10.05
C PHE A 41 -11.27 9.18 -9.65
N TRP A 42 -11.20 7.93 -10.10
CA TRP A 42 -12.10 6.90 -9.58
C TRP A 42 -11.78 6.64 -8.11
N GLY A 43 -12.82 6.38 -7.33
CA GLY A 43 -12.65 5.89 -5.96
C GLY A 43 -12.06 4.48 -5.96
N ASP A 44 -11.14 4.20 -5.05
CA ASP A 44 -10.58 2.87 -4.83
C ASP A 44 -11.24 2.18 -3.64
N ASN A 45 -10.92 0.90 -3.48
CA ASN A 45 -11.14 0.22 -2.22
C ASN A 45 -10.19 0.77 -1.16
N GLU A 46 -10.60 0.66 0.10
CA GLU A 46 -9.74 1.01 1.22
C GLU A 46 -8.57 0.03 1.32
N TYR A 47 -7.45 0.56 1.79
CA TYR A 47 -6.26 -0.23 2.06
C TYR A 47 -6.41 -1.02 3.34
N TYR A 48 -5.86 -2.23 3.35
CA TYR A 48 -5.57 -2.94 4.58
C TYR A 48 -4.41 -2.28 5.30
N ASN A 49 -4.25 -2.57 6.59
CA ASN A 49 -3.16 -2.01 7.35
C ASN A 49 -2.60 -2.98 8.39
N PHE A 50 -1.34 -2.78 8.73
CA PHE A 50 -0.69 -3.41 9.85
C PHE A 50 0.33 -2.48 10.51
N ASP A 51 0.72 -2.83 11.73
CA ASP A 51 1.64 -2.05 12.54
C ASP A 51 2.69 -2.95 13.19
N THR A 52 3.96 -2.69 12.96
CA THR A 52 5.10 -3.40 13.55
C THR A 52 5.89 -2.55 14.54
N LYS A 53 5.23 -1.60 15.20
CA LYS A 53 5.86 -0.75 16.22
C LYS A 53 6.56 -1.51 17.34
N PHE A 54 6.20 -2.78 17.53
CA PHE A 54 6.88 -3.75 18.39
C PHE A 54 7.29 -4.96 17.57
N LEU A 55 8.54 -5.43 17.74
CA LEU A 55 9.01 -6.67 17.10
C LEU A 55 8.54 -7.93 17.84
N ARG A 56 8.47 -7.85 19.16
CA ARG A 56 8.22 -9.01 20.03
C ARG A 56 6.76 -9.20 20.39
N ASN A 57 5.97 -8.16 20.26
CA ASN A 57 4.57 -8.16 20.67
C ASN A 57 3.65 -7.95 19.47
N ARG A 58 2.56 -8.73 19.45
CA ARG A 58 1.52 -8.54 18.42
C ARG A 58 0.90 -7.16 18.54
N SER A 59 0.66 -6.55 17.41
CA SER A 59 -0.05 -5.30 17.28
C SER A 59 -1.06 -5.37 16.13
N LEU A 60 -1.58 -4.24 15.69
CA LEU A 60 -2.62 -4.18 14.66
C LEU A 60 -2.23 -4.99 13.41
N GLY A 61 -3.13 -5.86 12.95
CA GLY A 61 -2.94 -6.68 11.76
C GLY A 61 -2.05 -7.92 11.94
N ILE A 62 -1.35 -8.07 13.07
CA ILE A 62 -0.42 -9.17 13.32
C ILE A 62 -1.10 -10.33 14.04
N GLN A 63 -1.19 -11.48 13.38
CA GLN A 63 -1.76 -12.70 13.93
C GLN A 63 -0.75 -13.47 14.79
N GLN A 64 0.48 -13.63 14.29
CA GLN A 64 1.51 -14.45 14.91
C GLN A 64 2.89 -13.83 14.72
N ILE A 65 3.79 -14.08 15.66
CA ILE A 65 5.20 -13.68 15.60
C ILE A 65 6.05 -14.90 15.90
N GLU A 66 7.09 -15.09 15.10
CA GLU A 66 8.12 -16.12 15.30
C GLU A 66 9.50 -15.45 15.32
N LYS A 67 10.34 -15.82 16.27
CA LYS A 67 11.73 -15.40 16.30
C LYS A 67 12.59 -16.41 15.55
N LYS A 68 13.22 -15.95 14.46
CA LYS A 68 14.26 -16.67 13.71
C LYS A 68 15.53 -15.82 13.69
N GLU A 69 16.26 -15.77 12.60
CA GLU A 69 17.39 -14.82 12.43
C GLU A 69 16.89 -13.38 12.52
N VAL A 70 15.75 -13.09 11.89
CA VAL A 70 14.93 -11.89 12.10
C VAL A 70 13.56 -12.28 12.65
N TYR A 71 12.80 -11.32 13.15
CA TYR A 71 11.41 -11.59 13.54
C TYR A 71 10.54 -11.79 12.30
N HIS A 72 9.71 -12.84 12.31
CA HIS A 72 8.72 -13.14 11.29
C HIS A 72 7.34 -12.77 11.83
N HIS A 73 6.67 -11.86 11.15
CA HIS A 73 5.33 -11.41 11.48
C HIS A 73 4.34 -11.93 10.43
N TYR A 74 3.39 -12.73 10.86
CA TYR A 74 2.32 -13.25 10.01
C TYR A 74 1.09 -12.37 10.19
N LEU A 75 0.62 -11.78 9.11
CA LEU A 75 -0.60 -10.98 9.10
C LEU A 75 -1.84 -11.89 9.19
N TYR A 76 -2.96 -11.35 9.67
CA TYR A 76 -4.23 -12.03 9.51
C TYR A 76 -4.49 -12.26 8.02
N PRO A 77 -4.90 -13.49 7.62
CA PRO A 77 -5.21 -13.75 6.23
C PRO A 77 -6.36 -12.88 5.73
N GLU A 78 -6.18 -12.24 4.59
CA GLU A 78 -7.26 -11.59 3.89
C GLU A 78 -8.10 -12.62 3.14
N ASN A 79 -9.39 -12.33 2.97
CA ASN A 79 -10.28 -13.18 2.21
C ASN A 79 -10.71 -12.46 0.94
N TYR A 80 -10.51 -13.11 -0.21
CA TYR A 80 -11.07 -12.60 -1.45
C TYR A 80 -12.58 -12.62 -1.37
N ASN A 81 -13.18 -11.44 -1.32
CA ASN A 81 -14.62 -11.28 -1.33
C ASN A 81 -15.03 -10.31 -2.43
N LYS A 82 -15.53 -10.83 -3.52
CA LYS A 82 -16.01 -10.06 -4.68
C LYS A 82 -17.12 -9.07 -4.32
N TYR A 83 -17.84 -9.31 -3.24
CA TYR A 83 -19.00 -8.52 -2.80
C TYR A 83 -18.78 -7.91 -1.41
N LYS A 84 -17.55 -7.59 -1.05
CA LYS A 84 -17.26 -6.94 0.23
C LYS A 84 -18.07 -5.64 0.32
N LYS A 85 -18.91 -5.56 1.35
CA LYS A 85 -19.64 -4.31 1.62
C LYS A 85 -18.63 -3.25 2.01
N TYR A 86 -18.73 -2.07 1.41
CA TYR A 86 -17.89 -0.94 1.76
C TYR A 86 -17.99 -0.66 3.25
N THR A 87 -16.86 -0.62 3.92
CA THR A 87 -16.75 -0.23 5.32
C THR A 87 -15.64 0.80 5.41
N TYR A 88 -15.96 1.99 5.84
CA TYR A 88 -14.95 3.02 6.02
C TYR A 88 -14.01 2.64 7.16
N PHE A 89 -12.75 2.54 6.86
CA PHE A 89 -11.67 2.41 7.84
C PHE A 89 -10.61 3.47 7.53
N PRO A 90 -10.30 4.38 8.47
CA PRO A 90 -9.29 5.41 8.23
C PRO A 90 -7.95 4.78 7.85
N ASP A 91 -7.43 5.15 6.70
CA ASP A 91 -6.14 4.71 6.21
C ASP A 91 -5.25 5.92 5.90
N ILE A 92 -4.04 5.68 5.43
CA ILE A 92 -3.09 6.71 4.98
C ILE A 92 -2.86 6.63 3.47
N ASN A 93 -3.91 6.25 2.72
CA ASN A 93 -3.93 6.21 1.25
C ASN A 93 -2.82 5.37 0.63
N GLY A 94 -2.57 4.19 1.18
CA GLY A 94 -1.52 3.29 0.68
C GLY A 94 -0.10 3.67 1.09
N GLN A 95 0.06 4.73 1.88
CA GLN A 95 1.36 5.19 2.39
C GLN A 95 1.85 4.31 3.55
N PHE A 96 3.07 4.59 4.01
CA PHE A 96 3.63 3.97 5.20
C PHE A 96 4.40 4.99 6.04
N VAL A 97 4.54 4.70 7.32
CA VAL A 97 5.29 5.52 8.27
C VAL A 97 6.22 4.61 9.06
N ILE A 98 7.53 4.86 8.96
CA ILE A 98 8.52 4.17 9.79
C ILE A 98 8.33 4.60 11.24
N ARG A 99 8.11 3.63 12.13
CA ARG A 99 7.97 3.89 13.56
C ARG A 99 8.33 2.68 14.40
N THR A 100 8.87 2.95 15.58
CA THR A 100 9.08 1.96 16.65
C THR A 100 8.73 2.60 18.00
N LEU A 101 8.31 1.79 18.95
CA LEU A 101 8.18 2.19 20.35
C LEU A 101 9.26 1.53 21.23
N GLU A 102 10.24 0.88 20.61
CA GLU A 102 11.34 0.18 21.27
C GLU A 102 12.64 0.99 21.24
N ALA A 103 12.65 2.16 20.55
CA ALA A 103 13.79 3.05 20.40
C ALA A 103 13.37 4.52 20.35
N ASN A 104 14.33 5.44 20.47
CA ASN A 104 14.07 6.89 20.52
C ASN A 104 14.04 7.52 19.12
N ASP A 105 14.81 7.00 18.17
CA ASP A 105 14.91 7.49 16.80
C ASP A 105 14.49 6.37 15.83
N ALA A 106 13.23 6.44 15.39
CA ALA A 106 12.69 5.43 14.51
C ALA A 106 13.35 5.40 13.12
N GLU A 107 13.88 6.52 12.63
CA GLU A 107 14.50 6.55 11.31
C GLU A 107 15.81 5.77 11.28
N ILE A 108 16.55 5.77 12.37
CA ILE A 108 17.84 5.11 12.49
C ILE A 108 17.73 3.75 13.18
N GLU A 109 16.98 3.68 14.28
CA GLU A 109 16.97 2.56 15.21
C GLU A 109 15.84 1.54 14.96
N ALA A 110 14.84 1.86 14.09
CA ALA A 110 13.83 0.88 13.74
C ALA A 110 14.46 -0.33 13.03
N ASP A 111 14.10 -1.50 13.48
CA ASP A 111 14.65 -2.77 13.00
C ASP A 111 13.80 -3.34 11.84
N TYR A 112 14.19 -4.49 11.31
CA TYR A 112 13.51 -5.15 10.20
C TYR A 112 12.81 -6.42 10.66
N ALA A 113 11.66 -6.69 10.06
CA ALA A 113 10.93 -7.93 10.23
C ALA A 113 10.53 -8.53 8.87
N MET A 114 10.50 -9.85 8.78
CA MET A 114 9.96 -10.57 7.64
C MET A 114 8.44 -10.59 7.78
N MET A 115 7.75 -9.87 6.90
CA MET A 115 6.30 -9.77 6.87
C MET A 115 5.72 -10.83 5.94
N HIS A 116 4.76 -11.62 6.43
CA HIS A 116 4.08 -12.66 5.67
C HIS A 116 2.64 -12.25 5.39
N PHE A 117 2.33 -12.11 4.10
CA PHE A 117 1.01 -11.79 3.59
C PHE A 117 0.31 -13.04 3.07
N SER A 118 -0.98 -13.14 3.29
CA SER A 118 -1.80 -14.25 2.78
C SER A 118 -3.19 -13.79 2.36
N LEU A 119 -3.64 -14.29 1.20
CA LEU A 119 -4.96 -14.05 0.66
C LEU A 119 -5.64 -15.40 0.40
N ASN A 120 -6.67 -15.70 1.17
CA ASN A 120 -7.46 -16.91 0.99
C ASN A 120 -8.41 -16.77 -0.20
N THR A 121 -8.46 -17.81 -1.01
CA THR A 121 -9.36 -17.89 -2.17
C THR A 121 -9.97 -19.29 -2.25
N TYR A 122 -11.05 -19.44 -3.00
CA TYR A 122 -11.62 -20.79 -3.25
C TYR A 122 -10.83 -21.55 -4.33
N GLN A 123 -10.20 -20.83 -5.24
CA GLN A 123 -9.43 -21.36 -6.37
C GLN A 123 -8.47 -20.30 -6.90
N PRO A 124 -7.41 -20.68 -7.62
CA PRO A 124 -6.51 -19.72 -8.23
C PRO A 124 -7.24 -18.84 -9.26
N PHE A 125 -6.82 -17.59 -9.37
CA PHE A 125 -7.33 -16.67 -10.38
C PHE A 125 -6.77 -17.04 -11.75
N SER A 126 -7.63 -17.55 -12.65
CA SER A 126 -7.22 -17.93 -13.99
C SER A 126 -6.78 -16.72 -14.81
N GLY A 127 -5.57 -16.77 -15.36
CA GLY A 127 -5.02 -15.72 -16.23
C GLY A 127 -4.76 -14.38 -15.54
N LYS A 128 -4.74 -14.35 -14.19
CA LYS A 128 -4.45 -13.15 -13.41
C LYS A 128 -3.31 -13.41 -12.44
N GLU A 129 -2.56 -12.37 -12.16
CA GLU A 129 -1.52 -12.36 -11.14
C GLU A 129 -1.98 -11.53 -9.94
N VAL A 130 -1.49 -11.90 -8.77
CA VAL A 130 -1.82 -11.23 -7.49
C VAL A 130 -0.53 -10.63 -6.94
N TYR A 131 -0.62 -9.41 -6.46
CA TYR A 131 0.51 -8.66 -5.93
C TYR A 131 0.12 -8.04 -4.59
N VAL A 132 1.10 -7.81 -3.74
CA VAL A 132 0.96 -6.91 -2.59
C VAL A 132 1.41 -5.51 -3.03
N TYR A 133 0.59 -4.51 -2.78
CA TYR A 133 0.72 -3.20 -3.41
C TYR A 133 0.60 -2.06 -2.39
N GLY A 134 1.49 -1.09 -2.45
CA GLY A 134 1.51 0.07 -1.56
C GLY A 134 2.71 0.98 -1.81
N ALA A 135 2.82 2.08 -1.06
CA ALA A 135 3.94 3.02 -1.22
C ALA A 135 5.30 2.40 -0.87
N PHE A 136 5.34 1.39 -0.01
CA PHE A 136 6.57 0.68 0.38
C PHE A 136 7.24 -0.07 -0.79
N ASN A 137 6.53 -0.30 -1.88
CA ASN A 137 7.06 -0.82 -3.14
C ASN A 137 6.80 0.12 -4.33
N ASN A 138 6.71 1.44 -4.06
CA ASN A 138 6.48 2.51 -5.04
C ASN A 138 5.20 2.33 -5.88
N PHE A 139 4.21 1.58 -5.38
CA PHE A 139 3.02 1.22 -6.15
C PHE A 139 3.37 0.52 -7.49
N GLU A 140 4.42 -0.29 -7.50
CA GLU A 140 4.85 -1.03 -8.67
C GLU A 140 4.43 -2.50 -8.60
N LEU A 141 4.18 -3.12 -9.75
CA LEU A 141 3.90 -4.54 -9.89
C LEU A 141 5.16 -5.23 -10.42
N THR A 142 5.94 -5.77 -9.50
CA THR A 142 7.23 -6.43 -9.81
C THR A 142 7.23 -7.90 -9.40
N PRO A 143 8.15 -8.72 -9.92
CA PRO A 143 8.25 -10.11 -9.48
C PRO A 143 8.43 -10.28 -7.97
N GLU A 144 9.07 -9.31 -7.31
CA GLU A 144 9.37 -9.34 -5.87
C GLU A 144 8.12 -9.23 -5.01
N ASN A 145 7.10 -8.49 -5.46
CA ASN A 145 5.85 -8.32 -4.72
C ASN A 145 4.68 -9.16 -5.25
N LYS A 146 4.98 -10.06 -6.20
CA LYS A 146 4.02 -11.04 -6.70
C LYS A 146 3.77 -12.14 -5.68
N MET A 147 2.49 -12.46 -5.46
CA MET A 147 2.09 -13.57 -4.60
C MET A 147 2.14 -14.90 -5.33
N SER A 148 2.62 -15.93 -4.67
CA SER A 148 2.60 -17.32 -5.14
C SER A 148 1.37 -18.05 -4.60
N PHE A 149 0.73 -18.86 -5.43
CA PHE A 149 -0.43 -19.65 -5.03
C PHE A 149 0.01 -20.98 -4.40
N ASP A 150 -0.45 -21.22 -3.17
CA ASP A 150 -0.34 -22.48 -2.46
C ASP A 150 -1.63 -23.29 -2.68
N SER A 151 -1.54 -24.32 -3.49
CA SER A 151 -2.69 -25.14 -3.88
C SER A 151 -3.19 -26.05 -2.77
N GLU A 152 -2.36 -26.38 -1.78
CA GLU A 152 -2.76 -27.22 -0.65
C GLU A 152 -3.69 -26.47 0.30
N ASN A 153 -3.43 -25.17 0.48
CA ASN A 153 -4.18 -24.33 1.40
C ASN A 153 -5.15 -23.35 0.68
N ASN A 154 -5.20 -23.35 -0.64
CA ASN A 154 -5.98 -22.40 -1.46
C ASN A 154 -5.70 -20.94 -1.07
N THR A 155 -4.42 -20.58 -0.93
CA THR A 155 -3.99 -19.30 -0.41
C THR A 155 -2.87 -18.73 -1.28
N TYR A 156 -2.98 -17.46 -1.68
CA TYR A 156 -1.84 -16.72 -2.21
C TYR A 156 -0.96 -16.23 -1.07
N ARG A 157 0.37 -16.31 -1.24
CA ARG A 157 1.34 -15.90 -0.23
C ARG A 157 2.46 -15.06 -0.82
N ALA A 158 2.92 -14.07 -0.05
CA ALA A 158 4.14 -13.31 -0.31
C ALA A 158 4.83 -12.97 1.01
N SER A 159 6.13 -12.71 0.95
CA SER A 159 6.91 -12.34 2.13
C SER A 159 7.94 -11.28 1.79
N PHE A 160 8.03 -10.22 2.59
CA PHE A 160 8.94 -9.10 2.39
C PHE A 160 9.67 -8.78 3.68
N LEU A 161 10.92 -8.37 3.57
CA LEU A 161 11.67 -7.78 4.66
C LEU A 161 11.33 -6.29 4.70
N LEU A 162 10.58 -5.86 5.72
CA LEU A 162 10.17 -4.47 5.91
C LEU A 162 10.71 -3.91 7.21
N LYS A 163 11.01 -2.62 7.23
CA LYS A 163 11.40 -1.89 8.44
C LYS A 163 10.19 -1.75 9.37
N GLN A 164 10.40 -1.64 10.69
CA GLN A 164 9.31 -1.39 11.64
C GLN A 164 8.52 -0.14 11.23
N GLY A 165 7.18 -0.23 11.28
CA GLY A 165 6.34 0.87 10.86
C GLY A 165 4.85 0.55 10.85
N PHE A 166 4.08 1.54 10.48
CA PHE A 166 2.69 1.41 10.10
C PHE A 166 2.59 1.44 8.58
N TYR A 167 1.89 0.49 8.00
CA TYR A 167 1.81 0.29 6.56
C TYR A 167 0.37 0.14 6.10
N ASN A 168 0.05 0.78 4.98
CA ASN A 168 -1.12 0.44 4.19
C ASN A 168 -0.73 -0.43 2.99
N TYR A 169 -1.61 -1.37 2.61
CA TYR A 169 -1.42 -2.26 1.46
C TYR A 169 -2.75 -2.69 0.85
N SER A 170 -2.73 -3.11 -0.38
CA SER A 170 -3.86 -3.72 -1.09
C SER A 170 -3.43 -4.92 -1.93
#